data_6cafd285fc3ce6407f4847fe29cee209
#
_entry.id   6cafd285fc3ce6407f4847fe29cee209
#
_cell.length_a   1.000
_cell.length_b   1.000
_cell.length_c   1.000
_cell.angle_alpha   90.00
_cell.angle_beta   90.00
_cell.angle_gamma   90.00
#
_symmetry.space_group_name_H-M   'P 1'
#
loop_
_entity.id
_entity.type
_entity.pdbx_description
1 polymer ?
#
loop_
_entity_poly.entity_id
_entity_poly.type
_entity_poly.pdbx_seq_one_letter_code
_entity_poly.pdbx_strand_id
1 'polypeptide(L)'
;MFKTTSLKTIVVAGITAFLLLAVVPAPADDVAVKIGNFTFGPQDLKVKAGTTVTWTNEDDIPHTIVSANNFRSKPLDSDDRFSFTFTTPGTYRYFCSLHPHMTGTIVVEAATGSIAPPP
;
A
#
# COMPACT_ATOMS: atom_id res chain seq x y z
N MET A 1 -77.93 -6.23 -0.15
CA MET A 1 -76.71 -6.35 -1.00
C MET A 1 -75.52 -5.87 -0.18
N PHE A 2 -74.76 -6.81 0.25
CA PHE A 2 -73.58 -6.47 1.05
C PHE A 2 -72.36 -6.39 0.10
N LYS A 3 -71.80 -5.19 -0.03
CA LYS A 3 -70.54 -5.04 -0.71
C LYS A 3 -69.43 -5.48 0.24
N THR A 4 -68.88 -6.61 -0.02
CA THR A 4 -67.65 -7.00 0.65
C THR A 4 -66.54 -6.14 0.11
N THR A 5 -66.14 -5.17 0.89
CA THR A 5 -64.91 -4.44 0.67
C THR A 5 -63.76 -5.40 0.97
N SER A 6 -63.17 -5.91 -0.10
CA SER A 6 -61.91 -6.67 0.03
C SER A 6 -60.85 -5.69 0.50
N LEU A 7 -60.45 -5.80 1.77
CA LEU A 7 -59.29 -5.18 2.26
C LEU A 7 -58.08 -5.86 1.61
N LYS A 8 -57.57 -5.27 0.56
CA LYS A 8 -56.28 -5.69 0.03
C LYS A 8 -55.25 -5.28 1.09
N THR A 9 -54.84 -6.26 1.85
CA THR A 9 -53.67 -6.08 2.74
C THR A 9 -52.49 -5.87 1.82
N ILE A 10 -52.05 -4.63 1.73
CA ILE A 10 -50.78 -4.34 1.09
C ILE A 10 -49.72 -4.79 2.09
N VAL A 11 -49.19 -5.98 1.87
CA VAL A 11 -47.97 -6.39 2.56
C VAL A 11 -46.87 -5.57 1.90
N VAL A 12 -46.54 -4.45 2.53
CA VAL A 12 -45.30 -3.77 2.23
C VAL A 12 -44.23 -4.68 2.79
N ALA A 13 -43.74 -5.57 1.95
CA ALA A 13 -42.48 -6.24 2.24
C ALA A 13 -41.43 -5.14 2.38
N GLY A 14 -41.13 -4.78 3.62
CA GLY A 14 -40.03 -3.90 3.91
C GLY A 14 -38.79 -4.57 3.30
N ILE A 15 -38.33 -4.06 2.17
CA ILE A 15 -37.01 -4.38 1.67
C ILE A 15 -36.08 -3.73 2.69
N THR A 16 -35.69 -4.51 3.69
CA THR A 16 -34.51 -4.17 4.48
C THR A 16 -33.36 -4.25 3.48
N ALA A 17 -33.06 -3.12 2.86
CA ALA A 17 -31.82 -2.98 2.14
C ALA A 17 -30.72 -3.19 3.18
N PHE A 18 -30.17 -4.41 3.23
CA PHE A 18 -28.90 -4.65 3.85
C PHE A 18 -27.90 -3.80 3.08
N LEU A 19 -27.66 -2.59 3.59
CA LEU A 19 -26.50 -1.83 3.18
C LEU A 19 -25.32 -2.63 3.73
N LEU A 20 -24.80 -3.55 2.95
CA LEU A 20 -23.47 -4.05 3.12
C LEU A 20 -22.56 -2.82 2.96
N LEU A 21 -22.27 -2.20 4.10
CA LEU A 21 -21.11 -1.34 4.22
C LEU A 21 -19.92 -2.26 3.97
N ALA A 22 -19.60 -2.43 2.68
CA ALA A 22 -18.29 -2.94 2.33
C ALA A 22 -17.32 -1.97 2.99
N VAL A 23 -16.64 -2.44 4.04
CA VAL A 23 -15.49 -1.74 4.57
C VAL A 23 -14.48 -1.76 3.43
N VAL A 24 -14.53 -0.71 2.59
CA VAL A 24 -13.45 -0.47 1.65
C VAL A 24 -12.24 -0.19 2.54
N PRO A 25 -11.21 -1.05 2.54
CA PRO A 25 -9.99 -0.71 3.26
C PRO A 25 -9.57 0.67 2.79
N ALA A 26 -9.25 1.56 3.72
CA ALA A 26 -8.68 2.85 3.38
C ALA A 26 -7.58 2.62 2.35
N PRO A 27 -7.51 3.41 1.24
CA PRO A 27 -6.46 3.24 0.26
C PRO A 27 -5.12 3.24 0.99
N ALA A 28 -4.31 2.22 0.71
CA ALA A 28 -2.97 2.14 1.25
C ALA A 28 -2.25 3.45 0.91
N ASP A 29 -1.57 4.02 1.89
CA ASP A 29 -0.79 5.23 1.66
C ASP A 29 0.30 4.94 0.63
N ASP A 30 0.47 5.85 -0.32
CA ASP A 30 1.56 5.83 -1.26
C ASP A 30 2.66 6.78 -0.77
N VAL A 31 3.87 6.28 -0.71
CA VAL A 31 5.03 7.06 -0.27
C VAL A 31 6.06 7.07 -1.38
N ALA A 32 6.62 8.24 -1.65
CA ALA A 32 7.62 8.43 -2.69
C ALA A 32 9.03 8.49 -2.11
N VAL A 33 9.96 7.79 -2.78
CA VAL A 33 11.40 7.93 -2.56
C VAL A 33 12.02 8.43 -3.86
N LYS A 34 12.79 9.50 -3.77
CA LYS A 34 13.51 10.05 -4.91
C LYS A 34 14.94 9.50 -4.94
N ILE A 35 15.39 9.15 -6.11
CA ILE A 35 16.79 8.80 -6.36
C ILE A 35 17.41 10.00 -7.05
N GLY A 36 18.33 10.66 -6.38
CA GLY A 36 19.00 11.85 -6.90
C GLY A 36 20.38 12.00 -6.31
N ASN A 37 21.33 12.40 -7.13
CA ASN A 37 22.71 12.61 -6.71
C ASN A 37 23.30 11.39 -5.95
N PHE A 38 23.05 10.18 -6.48
CA PHE A 38 23.52 8.90 -5.90
C PHE A 38 23.01 8.65 -4.47
N THR A 39 21.85 9.16 -4.14
CA THR A 39 21.22 8.95 -2.83
C THR A 39 19.76 8.56 -2.96
N PHE A 40 19.25 7.86 -1.96
CA PHE A 40 17.82 7.64 -1.77
C PHE A 40 17.29 8.69 -0.79
N GLY A 41 16.26 9.40 -1.17
CA GLY A 41 15.70 10.46 -0.34
C GLY A 41 14.18 10.32 -0.12
N PRO A 42 13.74 10.07 1.10
CA PRO A 42 14.52 9.89 2.32
C PRO A 42 15.26 8.55 2.35
N GLN A 43 16.42 8.52 2.97
CA GLN A 43 17.24 7.31 3.11
C GLN A 43 16.60 6.31 4.08
N ASP A 44 16.10 6.79 5.20
CA ASP A 44 15.40 6.02 6.21
C ASP A 44 13.93 6.39 6.20
N LEU A 45 13.07 5.40 6.05
CA LEU A 45 11.65 5.59 5.92
C LEU A 45 10.91 4.62 6.85
N LYS A 46 9.92 5.14 7.56
CA LYS A 46 9.03 4.35 8.40
C LYS A 46 7.63 4.40 7.82
N VAL A 47 7.06 3.24 7.51
CA VAL A 47 5.73 3.12 6.92
C VAL A 47 4.89 2.08 7.66
N LYS A 48 3.60 2.11 7.45
CA LYS A 48 2.69 1.09 7.96
C LYS A 48 2.54 -0.06 6.97
N ALA A 49 2.28 -1.25 7.47
CA ALA A 49 1.94 -2.39 6.61
C ALA A 49 0.76 -2.05 5.69
N GLY A 50 0.86 -2.40 4.44
CA GLY A 50 -0.07 -2.04 3.37
C GLY A 50 0.37 -0.83 2.54
N THR A 51 1.44 -0.15 2.93
CA THR A 51 1.97 1.01 2.19
C THR A 51 2.68 0.57 0.92
N THR A 52 2.43 1.27 -0.16
CA THR A 52 3.19 1.15 -1.42
C THR A 52 4.25 2.25 -1.46
N VAL A 53 5.49 1.85 -1.63
CA VAL A 53 6.62 2.78 -1.82
C VAL A 53 6.99 2.78 -3.29
N THR A 54 7.12 3.97 -3.85
CA THR A 54 7.52 4.18 -5.24
C THR A 54 8.81 4.97 -5.29
N TRP A 55 9.83 4.36 -5.89
CA TRP A 55 11.11 5.01 -6.18
C TRP A 55 11.08 5.58 -7.59
N THR A 56 11.53 6.81 -7.73
CA THR A 56 11.69 7.46 -9.03
C THR A 56 13.14 7.87 -9.22
N ASN A 57 13.76 7.44 -10.32
CA ASN A 57 15.12 7.84 -10.63
C ASN A 57 15.13 9.23 -11.28
N GLU A 58 15.66 10.21 -10.58
CA GLU A 58 15.81 11.59 -11.07
C GLU A 58 17.26 11.91 -11.50
N ASP A 59 18.15 10.90 -11.44
CA ASP A 59 19.53 11.03 -11.96
C ASP A 59 19.61 10.74 -13.46
N ASP A 60 20.69 11.15 -14.07
CA ASP A 60 20.98 10.92 -15.49
C ASP A 60 21.57 9.54 -15.76
N ILE A 61 21.81 8.75 -14.75
CA ILE A 61 22.39 7.41 -14.84
C ILE A 61 21.47 6.36 -14.25
N PRO A 62 21.56 5.11 -14.70
CA PRO A 62 20.75 4.02 -14.17
C PRO A 62 21.04 3.71 -12.69
N HIS A 63 19.99 3.42 -11.94
CA HIS A 63 20.03 2.90 -10.58
C HIS A 63 19.12 1.68 -10.43
N THR A 64 19.39 0.87 -9.43
CA THR A 64 18.55 -0.28 -9.05
C THR A 64 18.12 -0.17 -7.59
N ILE A 65 17.06 -0.89 -7.24
CA ILE A 65 16.63 -1.06 -5.85
C ILE A 65 16.63 -2.55 -5.55
N VAL A 66 17.51 -2.98 -4.66
CA VAL A 66 17.68 -4.39 -4.34
C VAL A 66 17.63 -4.61 -2.84
N SER A 67 16.73 -5.47 -2.38
CA SER A 67 16.63 -5.88 -0.98
C SER A 67 16.68 -7.39 -0.85
N ALA A 68 17.87 -7.95 -0.71
CA ALA A 68 18.13 -9.37 -0.51
C ALA A 68 17.11 -10.28 -1.22
N ASN A 69 16.32 -11.05 -0.45
CA ASN A 69 15.30 -11.95 -0.98
C ASN A 69 13.90 -11.31 -1.05
N ASN A 70 13.79 -10.02 -0.79
CA ASN A 70 12.49 -9.36 -0.68
C ASN A 70 12.01 -8.77 -2.00
N PHE A 71 12.84 -7.97 -2.64
CA PHE A 71 12.50 -7.35 -3.93
C PHE A 71 13.74 -6.93 -4.70
N ARG A 72 13.55 -6.78 -6.00
CA ARG A 72 14.61 -6.33 -6.91
C ARG A 72 13.96 -5.60 -8.09
N SER A 73 14.40 -4.38 -8.35
CA SER A 73 14.05 -3.68 -9.58
C SER A 73 14.96 -4.11 -10.73
N LYS A 74 14.49 -3.92 -11.96
CA LYS A 74 15.38 -3.79 -13.12
C LYS A 74 16.16 -2.47 -13.00
N PRO A 75 17.22 -2.25 -13.79
CA PRO A 75 17.83 -0.93 -13.89
C PRO A 75 16.79 0.11 -14.30
N LEU A 76 16.74 1.20 -13.54
CA LEU A 76 15.85 2.33 -13.80
C LEU A 76 16.64 3.42 -14.51
N ASP A 77 16.22 3.78 -15.71
CA ASP A 77 16.72 4.96 -16.42
C ASP A 77 16.13 6.24 -15.82
N SER A 78 16.54 7.41 -16.30
CA SER A 78 15.97 8.68 -15.85
C SER A 78 14.46 8.67 -15.97
N ASP A 79 13.77 9.12 -14.92
CA ASP A 79 12.31 9.18 -14.79
C ASP A 79 11.59 7.82 -14.67
N ASP A 80 12.32 6.71 -14.75
CA ASP A 80 11.74 5.40 -14.50
C ASP A 80 11.40 5.21 -13.01
N ARG A 81 10.40 4.35 -12.77
CA ARG A 81 9.86 4.09 -11.43
C ARG A 81 9.85 2.61 -11.13
N PHE A 82 9.95 2.33 -9.84
CA PHE A 82 9.74 1.00 -9.27
C PHE A 82 8.86 1.13 -8.03
N SER A 83 7.87 0.27 -7.89
CA SER A 83 6.97 0.27 -6.73
C SER A 83 6.95 -1.09 -6.07
N PHE A 84 6.86 -1.09 -4.75
CA PHE A 84 6.69 -2.30 -3.95
C PHE A 84 5.73 -2.03 -2.79
N THR A 85 4.80 -2.96 -2.57
CA THR A 85 3.84 -2.87 -1.46
C THR A 85 4.33 -3.71 -0.29
N PHE A 86 4.54 -3.06 0.85
CA PHE A 86 5.04 -3.68 2.07
C PHE A 86 3.87 -4.17 2.92
N THR A 87 3.64 -5.47 2.97
CA THR A 87 2.54 -6.07 3.73
C THR A 87 2.97 -6.67 5.06
N THR A 88 4.24 -7.01 5.20
CA THR A 88 4.78 -7.68 6.38
C THR A 88 5.63 -6.73 7.21
N PRO A 89 5.33 -6.52 8.50
CA PRO A 89 6.19 -5.73 9.38
C PRO A 89 7.61 -6.27 9.42
N GLY A 90 8.58 -5.36 9.52
CA GLY A 90 9.99 -5.70 9.56
C GLY A 90 10.87 -4.56 9.09
N THR A 91 12.17 -4.82 9.07
CA THR A 91 13.17 -3.88 8.57
C THR A 91 13.72 -4.37 7.25
N TYR A 92 13.60 -3.54 6.24
CA TYR A 92 14.01 -3.85 4.87
C TYR A 92 15.15 -2.92 4.46
N ARG A 93 16.35 -3.45 4.45
CA ARG A 93 17.52 -2.76 3.93
C ARG A 93 17.63 -2.99 2.43
N TYR A 94 17.97 -1.95 1.70
CA TYR A 94 18.14 -2.05 0.25
C TYR A 94 19.32 -1.22 -0.21
N PHE A 95 19.76 -1.46 -1.41
CA PHE A 95 20.92 -0.80 -2.01
C PHE A 95 20.77 -0.75 -3.53
N CYS A 96 21.62 0.04 -4.17
CA CYS A 96 21.79 0.04 -5.61
C CYS A 96 22.90 -0.94 -5.99
N SER A 97 22.58 -1.94 -6.81
CA SER A 97 23.60 -2.93 -7.23
C SER A 97 24.67 -2.35 -8.14
N LEU A 98 24.39 -1.25 -8.82
CA LEU A 98 25.34 -0.55 -9.67
C LEU A 98 26.27 0.40 -8.88
N HIS A 99 25.81 0.84 -7.72
CA HIS A 99 26.50 1.77 -6.82
C HIS A 99 26.31 1.31 -5.36
N PRO A 100 27.01 0.27 -4.90
CA PRO A 100 26.69 -0.42 -3.63
C PRO A 100 26.73 0.44 -2.37
N HIS A 101 27.36 1.62 -2.42
CA HIS A 101 27.35 2.56 -1.30
C HIS A 101 26.04 3.34 -1.16
N MET A 102 25.19 3.34 -2.20
CA MET A 102 23.83 3.86 -2.12
C MET A 102 22.97 2.86 -1.37
N THR A 103 22.56 3.23 -0.16
CA THR A 103 21.76 2.37 0.71
C THR A 103 20.54 3.11 1.23
N GLY A 104 19.51 2.36 1.57
CA GLY A 104 18.33 2.86 2.24
C GLY A 104 17.73 1.80 3.17
N THR A 105 16.83 2.24 4.02
CA THR A 105 16.13 1.36 4.96
C THR A 105 14.67 1.74 5.05
N ILE A 106 13.79 0.75 4.97
CA ILE A 106 12.38 0.93 5.23
C ILE A 106 12.00 0.08 6.43
N VAL A 107 11.47 0.71 7.46
CA VAL A 107 10.88 0.04 8.61
C VAL A 107 9.38 0.00 8.40
N VAL A 108 8.83 -1.21 8.34
CA VAL A 108 7.39 -1.44 8.20
C VAL A 108 6.83 -1.80 9.56
N GLU A 109 5.91 -0.99 10.04
CA GLU A 109 5.21 -1.19 11.31
C GLU A 109 3.85 -1.84 11.06
N ALA A 110 3.32 -2.52 12.07
CA ALA A 110 1.97 -3.08 12.00
C ALA A 110 0.95 -1.98 11.67
N ALA A 111 -0.04 -2.32 10.85
CA ALA A 111 -1.12 -1.41 10.53
C ALA A 111 -1.88 -0.97 11.79
N THR A 112 -2.35 0.29 11.82
CA THR A 112 -3.12 0.83 12.96
C THR A 112 -4.42 0.04 13.12
N GLY A 113 -4.72 -0.43 14.34
CA GLY A 113 -5.90 -1.24 14.63
C GLY A 113 -5.65 -2.74 14.59
N SER A 114 -4.44 -3.19 14.27
CA SER A 114 -4.01 -4.56 14.48
C SER A 114 -3.77 -4.78 15.97
N ILE A 115 -4.65 -5.53 16.62
CA ILE A 115 -4.43 -5.98 18.00
C ILE A 115 -3.39 -7.10 17.90
N ALA A 116 -2.17 -6.83 18.36
CA ALA A 116 -1.20 -7.88 18.52
C ALA A 116 -1.77 -8.93 19.49
N PRO A 117 -1.74 -10.25 19.16
CA PRO A 117 -2.17 -11.26 20.11
C PRO A 117 -1.34 -11.11 21.39
N PRO A 118 -1.96 -11.26 22.58
CA PRO A 118 -1.23 -11.21 23.84
C PRO A 118 -0.15 -12.31 23.83
N PRO A 119 1.01 -12.02 24.41
CA PRO A 119 2.09 -13.00 24.50
C PRO A 119 1.67 -14.26 25.28
#